data_88ac7df19c97163522ecd38bbaebddd5
#
_entry.id   88ac7df19c97163522ecd38bbaebddd5
#
_cell.length_a   1.000
_cell.length_b   1.000
_cell.length_c   1.000
_cell.angle_alpha   90.00
_cell.angle_beta   90.00
_cell.angle_gamma   90.00
#
_symmetry.space_group_name_H-M   'P 1'
#
loop_
_entity.id
_entity.type
_entity.pdbx_description
1 polymer ?
#
loop_
_entity_poly.entity_id
_entity_poly.type
_entity_poly.pdbx_seq_one_letter_code
_entity_poly.pdbx_strand_id
1 'polypeptide(L)'
;MHETLQEYLSRCLRISKSQADKNMDTKEFLKEKMREFFIKESNDGANPICSKEELVEFLEDGYLILDYFQKSKNFNNFFSLKDDELVAIEQPINTKILENVNFMGFIDFIVRSKKTGRYRITDFKTSTKGWSKYQKSDPIKNSQILLYKKFYAELIGISPDIIDVEFIILKRKVAEVEDFTIPRISKHVPASGKPSINKAWKGFSEFVESVFDSEGKYRTDVEYPKKPSKLCGWCEFFERGLCDGK
;
A
#
# COMPACT_ATOMS: atom_id res chain seq x y z
N MET A 1 5.14 -3.98 -9.33
CA MET A 1 5.81 -2.71 -8.94
C MET A 1 6.26 -2.73 -7.48
N HIS A 2 5.38 -3.07 -6.50
CA HIS A 2 5.75 -3.12 -5.08
C HIS A 2 6.92 -4.09 -4.85
N GLU A 3 6.80 -5.34 -5.26
CA GLU A 3 7.88 -6.35 -5.14
C GLU A 3 9.22 -5.87 -5.75
N THR A 4 9.18 -5.19 -6.88
CA THR A 4 10.40 -4.66 -7.52
C THR A 4 11.08 -3.59 -6.66
N LEU A 5 10.28 -2.67 -6.10
CA LEU A 5 10.81 -1.63 -5.20
C LEU A 5 11.31 -2.21 -3.88
N GLN A 6 10.57 -3.15 -3.30
CA GLN A 6 10.94 -3.85 -2.07
C GLN A 6 12.27 -4.60 -2.23
N GLU A 7 12.43 -5.36 -3.31
CA GLU A 7 13.66 -6.10 -3.59
C GLU A 7 14.84 -5.13 -3.83
N TYR A 8 14.63 -4.09 -4.65
CA TYR A 8 15.67 -3.09 -4.90
C TYR A 8 16.10 -2.36 -3.62
N LEU A 9 15.14 -1.90 -2.81
CA LEU A 9 15.39 -1.24 -1.52
C LEU A 9 16.10 -2.16 -0.53
N SER A 10 15.68 -3.42 -0.47
CA SER A 10 16.32 -4.43 0.35
C SER A 10 17.81 -4.57 0.02
N ARG A 11 18.13 -4.67 -1.26
CA ARG A 11 19.53 -4.72 -1.71
C ARG A 11 20.30 -3.44 -1.36
N CYS A 12 19.69 -2.26 -1.61
CA CYS A 12 20.31 -0.98 -1.26
C CYS A 12 20.68 -0.88 0.21
N LEU A 13 19.79 -1.33 1.11
CA LEU A 13 19.99 -1.24 2.56
C LEU A 13 20.91 -2.33 3.10
N ARG A 14 20.96 -3.52 2.47
CA ARG A 14 21.82 -4.64 2.93
C ARG A 14 23.24 -4.56 2.44
N ILE A 15 23.45 -4.14 1.20
CA ILE A 15 24.79 -4.12 0.61
C ILE A 15 25.26 -2.70 0.29
N SER A 16 24.66 -2.02 -0.64
CA SER A 16 24.75 -0.58 -0.96
C SER A 16 23.94 -0.27 -2.21
N LYS A 17 23.58 1.00 -2.41
CA LYS A 17 22.90 1.41 -3.64
C LYS A 17 23.74 1.15 -4.89
N SER A 18 25.04 1.44 -4.86
CA SER A 18 25.92 1.22 -6.02
C SER A 18 26.02 -0.26 -6.41
N GLN A 19 26.05 -1.16 -5.44
CA GLN A 19 26.04 -2.59 -5.72
C GLN A 19 24.66 -3.08 -6.16
N ALA A 20 23.59 -2.56 -5.57
CA ALA A 20 22.23 -2.87 -5.99
C ALA A 20 21.99 -2.45 -7.46
N ASP A 21 22.43 -1.24 -7.84
CA ASP A 21 22.34 -0.74 -9.21
C ASP A 21 23.11 -1.60 -10.24
N LYS A 22 24.22 -2.20 -9.79
CA LYS A 22 25.03 -3.08 -10.65
C LYS A 22 24.48 -4.50 -10.78
N ASN A 23 23.88 -5.01 -9.68
CA ASN A 23 23.53 -6.43 -9.54
C ASN A 23 22.05 -6.70 -9.78
N MET A 24 21.23 -5.67 -10.03
CA MET A 24 19.80 -5.81 -10.27
C MET A 24 19.36 -4.96 -11.45
N ASP A 25 18.99 -5.60 -12.55
CA ASP A 25 18.20 -4.96 -13.58
C ASP A 25 16.74 -4.86 -13.10
N THR A 26 16.40 -3.70 -12.56
CA THR A 26 15.06 -3.47 -11.99
C THR A 26 13.97 -3.48 -13.06
N LYS A 27 14.31 -3.15 -14.33
CA LYS A 27 13.35 -3.15 -15.42
C LYS A 27 13.03 -4.57 -15.86
N GLU A 28 14.05 -5.40 -16.02
CA GLU A 28 13.83 -6.81 -16.35
C GLU A 28 13.11 -7.54 -15.21
N PHE A 29 13.48 -7.28 -13.95
CA PHE A 29 12.79 -7.83 -12.80
C PHE A 29 11.30 -7.43 -12.78
N LEU A 30 10.98 -6.15 -13.02
CA LEU A 30 9.58 -5.70 -13.14
C LEU A 30 8.83 -6.43 -14.25
N LYS A 31 9.43 -6.56 -15.41
CA LYS A 31 8.86 -7.22 -16.58
C LYS A 31 8.56 -8.70 -16.30
N GLU A 32 9.50 -9.42 -15.67
CA GLU A 32 9.31 -10.81 -15.25
C GLU A 32 8.14 -10.92 -14.26
N LYS A 33 8.10 -10.08 -13.21
CA LYS A 33 7.02 -10.08 -12.23
C LYS A 33 5.65 -9.76 -12.82
N MET A 34 5.58 -8.81 -13.74
CA MET A 34 4.33 -8.51 -14.44
C MET A 34 3.88 -9.67 -15.32
N ARG A 35 4.82 -10.34 -16.00
CA ARG A 35 4.53 -11.54 -16.81
C ARG A 35 4.03 -12.69 -15.94
N GLU A 36 4.71 -12.99 -14.82
CA GLU A 36 4.30 -14.04 -13.88
C GLU A 36 2.87 -13.80 -13.39
N PHE A 37 2.58 -12.57 -12.96
CA PHE A 37 1.25 -12.17 -12.48
C PHE A 37 0.19 -12.32 -13.58
N PHE A 38 0.44 -11.82 -14.78
CA PHE A 38 -0.50 -11.90 -15.90
C PHE A 38 -0.81 -13.35 -16.28
N ILE A 39 0.21 -14.23 -16.31
CA ILE A 39 0.03 -15.66 -16.61
C ILE A 39 -0.79 -16.34 -15.51
N LYS A 40 -0.50 -16.06 -14.25
CA LYS A 40 -1.21 -16.63 -13.11
C LYS A 40 -2.70 -16.29 -13.18
N GLU A 41 -3.03 -15.02 -13.28
CA GLU A 41 -4.41 -14.54 -13.34
C GLU A 41 -5.17 -15.03 -14.59
N SER A 42 -4.47 -15.18 -15.74
CA SER A 42 -5.07 -15.72 -16.96
C SER A 42 -5.36 -17.22 -16.88
N ASN A 43 -4.58 -17.97 -16.09
CA ASN A 43 -4.76 -19.41 -15.92
C ASN A 43 -5.88 -19.77 -14.94
N ASP A 44 -6.22 -18.86 -14.03
CA ASP A 44 -7.31 -19.07 -13.04
C ASP A 44 -8.72 -18.97 -13.66
N GLY A 45 -8.83 -18.94 -15.00
CA GLY A 45 -10.10 -19.00 -15.75
C GLY A 45 -10.92 -17.70 -15.73
N ALA A 46 -10.38 -16.65 -15.16
CA ALA A 46 -10.93 -15.31 -15.26
C ALA A 46 -10.61 -14.68 -16.62
N ASN A 47 -11.47 -13.77 -17.09
CA ASN A 47 -11.09 -12.88 -18.18
C ASN A 47 -9.80 -12.14 -17.81
N PRO A 48 -8.87 -11.90 -18.76
CA PRO A 48 -7.64 -11.20 -18.47
C PRO A 48 -7.97 -9.85 -17.83
N ILE A 49 -7.28 -9.54 -16.73
CA ILE A 49 -7.47 -8.31 -15.91
C ILE A 49 -7.26 -7.04 -16.75
N CYS A 50 -6.46 -7.13 -17.80
CA CYS A 50 -6.19 -6.03 -18.72
C CYS A 50 -5.83 -6.58 -20.11
N SER A 51 -5.90 -5.73 -21.13
CA SER A 51 -5.42 -6.04 -22.48
C SER A 51 -3.89 -6.14 -22.50
N LYS A 52 -3.34 -6.71 -23.59
CA LYS A 52 -1.89 -6.75 -23.80
C LYS A 52 -1.31 -5.34 -23.95
N GLU A 53 -2.05 -4.47 -24.61
CA GLU A 53 -1.69 -3.07 -24.84
C GLU A 53 -1.60 -2.30 -23.51
N GLU A 54 -2.58 -2.49 -22.64
CA GLU A 54 -2.58 -1.91 -21.27
C GLU A 54 -1.42 -2.47 -20.43
N LEU A 55 -1.09 -3.76 -20.57
CA LEU A 55 0.04 -4.36 -19.87
C LEU A 55 1.36 -3.73 -20.30
N VAL A 56 1.55 -3.46 -21.58
CA VAL A 56 2.73 -2.76 -22.11
C VAL A 56 2.77 -1.33 -21.56
N GLU A 57 1.66 -0.61 -21.58
CA GLU A 57 1.58 0.74 -21.03
C GLU A 57 1.95 0.76 -19.52
N PHE A 58 1.45 -0.20 -18.75
CA PHE A 58 1.78 -0.31 -17.31
C PHE A 58 3.26 -0.62 -17.08
N LEU A 59 3.87 -1.42 -17.97
CA LEU A 59 5.29 -1.73 -17.90
C LEU A 59 6.15 -0.48 -18.18
N GLU A 60 5.80 0.28 -19.21
CA GLU A 60 6.50 1.54 -19.56
C GLU A 60 6.37 2.59 -18.43
N ASP A 61 5.15 2.76 -17.88
CA ASP A 61 4.94 3.61 -16.71
C ASP A 61 5.81 3.17 -15.52
N GLY A 62 5.93 1.86 -15.34
CA GLY A 62 6.79 1.27 -14.32
C GLY A 62 8.26 1.59 -14.52
N TYR A 63 8.77 1.49 -15.73
CA TYR A 63 10.14 1.86 -16.06
C TYR A 63 10.44 3.33 -15.73
N LEU A 64 9.52 4.22 -16.09
CA LEU A 64 9.66 5.64 -15.77
C LEU A 64 9.66 5.94 -14.26
N ILE A 65 8.91 5.18 -13.48
CA ILE A 65 8.91 5.28 -12.01
C ILE A 65 10.26 4.80 -11.45
N LEU A 66 10.77 3.66 -11.95
CA LEU A 66 12.06 3.10 -11.52
C LEU A 66 13.21 4.04 -11.87
N ASP A 67 13.26 4.55 -13.12
CA ASP A 67 14.27 5.52 -13.55
C ASP A 67 14.26 6.79 -12.68
N TYR A 68 13.08 7.25 -12.30
CA TYR A 68 12.96 8.40 -11.39
C TYR A 68 13.49 8.06 -9.99
N PHE A 69 13.12 6.89 -9.46
CA PHE A 69 13.45 6.48 -8.10
C PHE A 69 14.94 6.17 -7.92
N GLN A 70 15.59 5.55 -8.92
CA GLN A 70 17.00 5.17 -8.86
C GLN A 70 17.95 6.36 -8.91
N LYS A 71 17.54 7.55 -9.37
CA LYS A 71 18.36 8.76 -9.29
C LYS A 71 18.68 9.06 -7.82
N SER A 72 19.97 9.14 -7.46
CA SER A 72 20.41 9.28 -6.07
C SER A 72 19.76 10.47 -5.34
N LYS A 73 19.55 11.60 -6.02
CA LYS A 73 18.84 12.75 -5.45
C LYS A 73 17.42 12.40 -5.03
N ASN A 74 16.70 11.65 -5.87
CA ASN A 74 15.31 11.29 -5.59
C ASN A 74 15.23 10.20 -4.51
N PHE A 75 16.09 9.18 -4.60
CA PHE A 75 16.19 8.11 -3.61
C PHE A 75 16.38 8.66 -2.20
N ASN A 76 17.32 9.57 -2.00
CA ASN A 76 17.64 10.15 -0.71
C ASN A 76 16.53 11.01 -0.08
N ASN A 77 15.48 11.36 -0.86
CA ASN A 77 14.29 12.02 -0.31
C ASN A 77 13.37 11.04 0.44
N PHE A 78 13.54 9.74 0.23
CA PHE A 78 12.68 8.70 0.80
C PHE A 78 13.43 7.82 1.80
N PHE A 79 14.69 7.45 1.51
CA PHE A 79 15.48 6.53 2.32
C PHE A 79 16.88 7.06 2.60
N SER A 80 17.36 6.78 3.79
CA SER A 80 18.73 7.12 4.23
C SER A 80 19.55 5.85 4.39
N LEU A 81 20.42 5.55 3.43
CA LEU A 81 21.29 4.37 3.50
C LEU A 81 22.23 4.35 4.70
N LYS A 82 22.53 5.52 5.29
CA LYS A 82 23.38 5.64 6.48
C LYS A 82 22.62 5.34 7.76
N ASP A 83 21.35 5.72 7.81
CA ASP A 83 20.52 5.68 9.01
C ASP A 83 19.48 4.55 8.99
N ASP A 84 18.82 4.32 7.86
CA ASP A 84 17.77 3.31 7.75
C ASP A 84 18.38 1.88 7.76
N GLU A 85 17.89 1.04 8.64
CA GLU A 85 18.13 -0.40 8.71
C GLU A 85 16.85 -1.12 8.31
N LEU A 86 16.97 -2.08 7.38
CA LEU A 86 15.83 -2.89 6.97
C LEU A 86 15.40 -3.81 8.10
N VAL A 87 14.13 -3.74 8.49
CA VAL A 87 13.53 -4.62 9.50
C VAL A 87 12.74 -5.73 8.82
N ALA A 88 11.81 -5.38 7.93
CA ALA A 88 10.97 -6.36 7.26
C ALA A 88 10.44 -5.86 5.91
N ILE A 89 10.08 -6.82 5.06
CA ILE A 89 9.35 -6.66 3.82
C ILE A 89 8.15 -7.60 3.90
N GLU A 90 6.97 -7.16 3.43
CA GLU A 90 5.74 -7.95 3.46
C GLU A 90 5.50 -8.56 4.86
N GLN A 91 5.68 -7.72 5.91
CA GLN A 91 5.48 -8.17 7.28
C GLN A 91 4.02 -8.59 7.49
N PRO A 92 3.76 -9.88 7.73
CA PRO A 92 2.40 -10.31 7.98
C PRO A 92 1.90 -9.79 9.33
N ILE A 93 0.67 -9.29 9.33
CA ILE A 93 -0.13 -9.01 10.51
C ILE A 93 -1.30 -9.98 10.49
N ASN A 94 -1.44 -10.76 11.55
CA ASN A 94 -2.57 -11.65 11.75
C ASN A 94 -2.95 -11.56 13.23
N THR A 95 -4.00 -10.80 13.52
CA THR A 95 -4.46 -10.54 14.89
C THR A 95 -5.89 -10.99 15.05
N LYS A 96 -6.14 -11.84 16.04
CA LYS A 96 -7.49 -12.28 16.39
C LYS A 96 -8.29 -11.10 16.98
N ILE A 97 -9.44 -10.83 16.38
CA ILE A 97 -10.36 -9.75 16.80
C ILE A 97 -11.55 -10.32 17.54
N LEU A 98 -12.18 -11.38 17.00
CA LEU A 98 -13.21 -12.19 17.64
C LEU A 98 -12.85 -13.66 17.48
N GLU A 99 -13.67 -14.57 17.99
CA GLU A 99 -13.38 -16.02 17.98
C GLU A 99 -13.06 -16.53 16.57
N ASN A 100 -13.81 -16.11 15.56
CA ASN A 100 -13.66 -16.54 14.17
C ASN A 100 -13.33 -15.39 13.21
N VAL A 101 -12.89 -14.24 13.73
CA VAL A 101 -12.56 -13.05 12.93
C VAL A 101 -11.13 -12.61 13.21
N ASN A 102 -10.32 -12.61 12.19
CA ASN A 102 -8.94 -12.11 12.25
C ASN A 102 -8.80 -10.85 11.38
N PHE A 103 -8.05 -9.88 11.89
CA PHE A 103 -7.48 -8.83 11.05
C PHE A 103 -6.23 -9.39 10.40
N MET A 104 -6.20 -9.40 9.07
CA MET A 104 -5.06 -9.88 8.28
C MET A 104 -4.58 -8.80 7.33
N GLY A 105 -3.29 -8.74 7.11
CA GLY A 105 -2.67 -7.85 6.15
C GLY A 105 -1.16 -8.00 6.11
N PHE A 106 -0.54 -7.28 5.20
CA PHE A 106 0.90 -7.26 5.02
C PHE A 106 1.38 -5.81 5.00
N ILE A 107 2.44 -5.52 5.76
CA ILE A 107 3.08 -4.22 5.74
C ILE A 107 4.18 -4.27 4.69
N ASP A 108 4.07 -3.44 3.66
CA ASP A 108 4.96 -3.48 2.50
C ASP A 108 6.44 -3.37 2.88
N PHE A 109 6.79 -2.42 3.76
CA PHE A 109 8.18 -2.14 4.07
C PHE A 109 8.35 -1.49 5.44
N ILE A 110 9.29 -2.01 6.24
CA ILE A 110 9.62 -1.49 7.58
C ILE A 110 11.12 -1.26 7.67
N VAL A 111 11.49 -0.05 8.07
CA VAL A 111 12.85 0.31 8.44
C VAL A 111 12.92 0.81 9.87
N ARG A 112 14.12 0.74 10.46
CA ARG A 112 14.44 1.33 11.77
C ARG A 112 15.58 2.32 11.60
N SER A 113 15.44 3.49 12.19
CA SER A 113 16.53 4.44 12.27
C SER A 113 17.60 3.95 13.25
N LYS A 114 18.83 3.80 12.80
CA LYS A 114 20.00 3.48 13.64
C LYS A 114 20.28 4.57 14.65
N LYS A 115 20.00 5.83 14.27
CA LYS A 115 20.28 7.01 15.08
C LYS A 115 19.27 7.19 16.21
N THR A 116 17.98 7.00 15.94
CA THR A 116 16.90 7.29 16.89
C THR A 116 16.22 6.06 17.45
N GLY A 117 16.43 4.90 16.86
CA GLY A 117 15.73 3.66 17.20
C GLY A 117 14.27 3.62 16.77
N ARG A 118 13.74 4.68 16.14
CA ARG A 118 12.35 4.75 15.68
C ARG A 118 12.14 3.85 14.47
N TYR A 119 10.98 3.24 14.42
CA TYR A 119 10.52 2.47 13.25
C TYR A 119 9.77 3.37 12.27
N ARG A 120 9.80 3.00 11.00
CA ARG A 120 9.00 3.64 9.96
C ARG A 120 8.35 2.58 9.09
N ILE A 121 7.03 2.58 9.10
CA ILE A 121 6.19 1.75 8.25
C ILE A 121 5.91 2.55 6.97
N THR A 122 6.24 1.95 5.85
CA THR A 122 5.98 2.50 4.52
C THR A 122 5.02 1.59 3.78
N ASP A 123 3.98 2.17 3.20
CA ASP A 123 3.04 1.49 2.33
C ASP A 123 3.11 2.14 0.93
N PHE A 124 3.39 1.33 -0.09
CA PHE A 124 3.48 1.80 -1.47
C PHE A 124 2.09 1.83 -2.11
N LYS A 125 1.75 2.92 -2.78
CA LYS A 125 0.47 3.06 -3.49
C LYS A 125 0.72 3.48 -4.93
N THR A 126 0.26 2.70 -5.88
CA THR A 126 0.25 3.07 -7.29
C THR A 126 -0.98 3.90 -7.59
N SER A 127 -0.80 4.97 -8.35
CA SER A 127 -1.89 5.88 -8.73
C SER A 127 -1.62 6.45 -10.12
N THR A 128 -2.66 6.69 -10.91
CA THR A 128 -2.50 7.29 -12.24
C THR A 128 -1.84 8.67 -12.16
N LYS A 129 -2.41 9.60 -11.39
CA LYS A 129 -1.92 11.00 -11.28
C LYS A 129 -1.39 11.39 -9.90
N GLY A 130 -1.40 10.44 -8.94
CA GLY A 130 -1.13 10.70 -7.52
C GLY A 130 -2.40 10.98 -6.72
N TRP A 131 -2.24 11.27 -5.43
CA TRP A 131 -3.35 11.53 -4.53
C TRP A 131 -3.68 13.02 -4.45
N SER A 132 -4.95 13.36 -4.67
CA SER A 132 -5.51 14.67 -4.40
C SER A 132 -5.55 14.97 -2.90
N LYS A 133 -5.83 16.22 -2.53
CA LYS A 133 -6.04 16.63 -1.14
C LYS A 133 -7.14 15.80 -0.47
N TYR A 134 -8.23 15.52 -1.16
CA TYR A 134 -9.33 14.69 -0.65
C TYR A 134 -8.91 13.26 -0.39
N GLN A 135 -8.17 12.64 -1.30
CA GLN A 135 -7.67 11.28 -1.12
C GLN A 135 -6.66 11.18 0.03
N LYS A 136 -5.84 12.22 0.24
CA LYS A 136 -4.91 12.29 1.37
C LYS A 136 -5.61 12.46 2.72
N SER A 137 -6.75 13.15 2.74
CA SER A 137 -7.55 13.36 3.95
C SER A 137 -8.60 12.26 4.18
N ASP A 138 -8.71 11.29 3.29
CA ASP A 138 -9.68 10.19 3.40
C ASP A 138 -9.38 9.32 4.62
N PRO A 139 -10.29 9.26 5.61
CA PRO A 139 -10.07 8.49 6.83
C PRO A 139 -9.92 6.99 6.55
N ILE A 140 -10.65 6.44 5.56
CA ILE A 140 -10.62 5.02 5.25
C ILE A 140 -9.24 4.62 4.71
N LYS A 141 -8.69 5.42 3.77
CA LYS A 141 -7.34 5.21 3.24
C LYS A 141 -6.28 5.27 4.33
N ASN A 142 -6.38 6.24 5.22
CA ASN A 142 -5.42 6.43 6.29
C ASN A 142 -5.58 5.36 7.40
N SER A 143 -6.79 4.80 7.60
CA SER A 143 -7.02 3.77 8.62
C SER A 143 -6.19 2.52 8.41
N GLN A 144 -5.92 2.09 7.18
CA GLN A 144 -5.08 0.93 6.90
C GLN A 144 -3.72 1.02 7.60
N ILE A 145 -2.97 2.10 7.34
CA ILE A 145 -1.62 2.24 7.88
C ILE A 145 -1.61 2.55 9.38
N LEU A 146 -2.69 3.16 9.90
CA LEU A 146 -2.85 3.40 11.33
C LEU A 146 -3.13 2.11 12.10
N LEU A 147 -3.93 1.19 11.54
CA LEU A 147 -4.16 -0.14 12.10
C LEU A 147 -2.88 -0.99 12.00
N TYR A 148 -2.14 -0.91 10.91
CA TYR A 148 -0.82 -1.54 10.80
C TYR A 148 0.12 -1.05 11.91
N LYS A 149 0.20 0.27 12.14
CA LYS A 149 0.99 0.84 13.23
C LYS A 149 0.59 0.28 14.59
N LYS A 150 -0.73 0.22 14.88
CA LYS A 150 -1.26 -0.32 16.13
C LYS A 150 -0.86 -1.79 16.30
N PHE A 151 -1.22 -2.63 15.35
CA PHE A 151 -1.00 -4.07 15.46
C PHE A 151 0.48 -4.47 15.39
N TYR A 152 1.28 -3.74 14.62
CA TYR A 152 2.72 -3.98 14.61
C TYR A 152 3.38 -3.61 15.94
N ALA A 153 2.96 -2.50 16.55
CA ALA A 153 3.42 -2.13 17.89
C ALA A 153 3.10 -3.21 18.93
N GLU A 154 1.88 -3.76 18.89
CA GLU A 154 1.46 -4.86 19.74
C GLU A 154 2.24 -6.15 19.46
N LEU A 155 2.46 -6.48 18.18
CA LEU A 155 3.20 -7.67 17.75
C LEU A 155 4.63 -7.71 18.30
N ILE A 156 5.33 -6.58 18.28
CA ILE A 156 6.72 -6.52 18.73
C ILE A 156 6.89 -5.93 20.15
N GLY A 157 5.81 -5.64 20.85
CA GLY A 157 5.82 -5.21 22.25
C GLY A 157 6.39 -3.82 22.49
N ILE A 158 6.14 -2.85 21.59
CA ILE A 158 6.65 -1.47 21.71
C ILE A 158 5.51 -0.45 21.74
N SER A 159 5.82 0.79 22.16
CA SER A 159 4.87 1.89 22.05
C SER A 159 4.64 2.29 20.58
N PRO A 160 3.38 2.49 20.14
CA PRO A 160 3.11 3.08 18.85
C PRO A 160 3.77 4.46 18.64
N ASP A 161 4.10 5.17 19.69
CA ASP A 161 4.69 6.52 19.59
C ASP A 161 6.10 6.52 18.95
N ILE A 162 6.79 5.38 18.96
CA ILE A 162 8.10 5.23 18.31
C ILE A 162 8.01 4.67 16.88
N ILE A 163 6.80 4.56 16.33
CA ILE A 163 6.58 4.14 14.96
C ILE A 163 6.06 5.33 14.15
N ASP A 164 6.75 5.67 13.10
CA ASP A 164 6.30 6.62 12.08
C ASP A 164 5.65 5.87 10.93
N VAL A 165 4.71 6.50 10.22
CA VAL A 165 4.01 5.90 9.08
C VAL A 165 3.99 6.84 7.90
N GLU A 166 4.09 6.28 6.69
CA GLU A 166 4.03 7.06 5.45
C GLU A 166 3.51 6.23 4.28
N PHE A 167 2.86 6.91 3.35
CA PHE A 167 2.58 6.37 2.04
C PHE A 167 3.59 6.92 1.04
N ILE A 168 4.15 6.05 0.22
CA ILE A 168 4.92 6.42 -0.96
C ILE A 168 4.02 6.20 -2.19
N ILE A 169 3.63 7.30 -2.82
CA ILE A 169 2.67 7.30 -3.92
C ILE A 169 3.43 7.36 -5.25
N LEU A 170 3.32 6.29 -6.01
CA LEU A 170 3.94 6.08 -7.31
C LEU A 170 2.96 6.54 -8.40
N LYS A 171 3.31 7.59 -9.15
CA LYS A 171 2.47 8.16 -10.19
C LYS A 171 2.84 7.56 -11.54
N ARG A 172 1.90 6.89 -12.18
CA ARG A 172 2.10 6.36 -13.52
C ARG A 172 2.21 7.48 -14.56
N LYS A 173 1.28 8.42 -14.53
CA LYS A 173 1.24 9.55 -15.46
C LYS A 173 1.58 10.85 -14.72
N VAL A 174 2.46 11.62 -15.30
CA VAL A 174 2.75 13.00 -14.89
C VAL A 174 2.67 13.88 -16.12
N ALA A 175 2.24 15.14 -15.96
CA ALA A 175 2.24 16.09 -17.07
C ALA A 175 3.70 16.38 -17.48
N GLU A 176 3.93 16.49 -18.76
CA GLU A 176 5.19 17.01 -19.31
C GLU A 176 5.12 18.55 -19.25
N VAL A 177 6.13 19.15 -18.67
CA VAL A 177 6.28 20.60 -18.56
C VAL A 177 7.71 20.92 -18.99
N GLU A 178 7.86 21.88 -19.91
CA GLU A 178 9.14 22.18 -20.56
C GLU A 178 10.23 22.59 -19.57
N ASP A 179 9.91 23.39 -18.56
CA ASP A 179 10.88 24.02 -17.69
C ASP A 179 11.16 23.27 -16.37
N PHE A 180 10.38 22.26 -15.99
CA PHE A 180 10.59 21.53 -14.75
C PHE A 180 10.06 20.11 -14.74
N THR A 181 10.76 19.25 -13.99
CA THR A 181 10.35 17.86 -13.80
C THR A 181 9.33 17.72 -12.69
N ILE A 182 8.13 17.28 -13.00
CA ILE A 182 7.13 16.92 -12.00
C ILE A 182 7.54 15.61 -11.31
N PRO A 183 7.59 15.56 -9.97
CA PRO A 183 7.93 14.34 -9.24
C PRO A 183 6.98 13.18 -9.56
N ARG A 184 7.53 12.05 -10.03
CA ARG A 184 6.75 10.81 -10.23
C ARG A 184 6.42 10.10 -8.92
N ILE A 185 7.13 10.44 -7.85
CA ILE A 185 6.93 9.85 -6.53
C ILE A 185 6.64 10.96 -5.55
N SER A 186 5.67 10.77 -4.71
CA SER A 186 5.35 11.71 -3.63
C SER A 186 5.09 10.96 -2.33
N LYS A 187 5.36 11.66 -1.23
CA LYS A 187 5.14 11.17 0.14
C LYS A 187 3.84 11.75 0.68
N HIS A 188 3.09 10.94 1.40
CA HIS A 188 2.01 11.38 2.27
C HIS A 188 2.21 10.80 3.67
N VAL A 189 2.30 11.67 4.65
CA VAL A 189 2.41 11.30 6.06
C VAL A 189 1.10 11.69 6.75
N PRO A 190 0.22 10.72 7.05
CA PRO A 190 -1.01 11.02 7.76
C PRO A 190 -0.72 11.35 9.23
N ALA A 191 -1.62 12.10 9.87
CA ALA A 191 -1.60 12.25 11.32
C ALA A 191 -1.72 10.86 11.97
N SER A 192 -0.74 10.48 12.78
CA SER A 192 -0.60 9.12 13.33
C SER A 192 -0.35 9.08 14.83
N GLY A 193 -0.72 10.15 15.55
CA GLY A 193 -0.74 10.17 17.01
C GLY A 193 -1.90 9.35 17.60
N LYS A 194 -1.90 9.18 18.91
CA LYS A 194 -2.90 8.39 19.64
C LYS A 194 -4.36 8.71 19.27
N PRO A 195 -4.78 9.99 19.07
CA PRO A 195 -6.16 10.27 18.66
C PRO A 195 -6.52 9.69 17.31
N SER A 196 -5.60 9.74 16.33
CA SER A 196 -5.82 9.21 14.98
C SER A 196 -5.91 7.68 14.99
N ILE A 197 -5.02 7.02 15.75
CA ILE A 197 -5.05 5.56 15.92
C ILE A 197 -6.35 5.14 16.59
N ASN A 198 -6.77 5.81 17.65
CA ASN A 198 -8.02 5.49 18.34
C ASN A 198 -9.23 5.69 17.44
N LYS A 199 -9.25 6.72 16.59
CA LYS A 199 -10.33 6.94 15.64
C LYS A 199 -10.37 5.83 14.58
N ALA A 200 -9.23 5.43 14.05
CA ALA A 200 -9.15 4.32 13.09
C ALA A 200 -9.60 3.00 13.73
N TRP A 201 -9.14 2.73 14.95
CA TRP A 201 -9.55 1.55 15.71
C TRP A 201 -11.05 1.54 16.01
N LYS A 202 -11.61 2.67 16.45
CA LYS A 202 -13.05 2.79 16.71
C LYS A 202 -13.86 2.48 15.46
N GLY A 203 -13.53 3.08 14.31
CA GLY A 203 -14.25 2.82 13.07
C GLY A 203 -14.13 1.37 12.59
N PHE A 204 -12.98 0.74 12.81
CA PHE A 204 -12.79 -0.69 12.53
C PHE A 204 -13.62 -1.57 13.48
N SER A 205 -13.61 -1.28 14.79
CA SER A 205 -14.39 -2.03 15.78
C SER A 205 -15.89 -1.92 15.50
N GLU A 206 -16.40 -0.70 15.25
CA GLU A 206 -17.79 -0.48 14.87
C GLU A 206 -18.18 -1.27 13.60
N PHE A 207 -17.29 -1.36 12.62
CA PHE A 207 -17.51 -2.19 11.43
C PHE A 207 -17.62 -3.67 11.83
N VAL A 208 -16.67 -4.19 12.61
CA VAL A 208 -16.68 -5.59 13.05
C VAL A 208 -17.97 -5.92 13.81
N GLU A 209 -18.35 -5.09 14.78
CA GLU A 209 -19.58 -5.25 15.59
C GLU A 209 -20.86 -5.16 14.74
N SER A 210 -20.83 -4.38 13.64
CA SER A 210 -21.98 -4.28 12.74
C SER A 210 -22.18 -5.51 11.84
N VAL A 211 -21.08 -6.23 11.53
CA VAL A 211 -21.07 -7.33 10.56
C VAL A 211 -21.08 -8.70 11.21
N PHE A 212 -20.44 -8.83 12.38
CA PHE A 212 -20.28 -10.11 13.05
C PHE A 212 -20.96 -10.13 14.42
N ASP A 213 -21.45 -11.29 14.82
CA ASP A 213 -21.91 -11.56 16.18
C ASP A 213 -20.74 -11.87 17.14
N SER A 214 -21.03 -12.14 18.38
CA SER A 214 -20.01 -12.45 19.41
C SER A 214 -19.19 -13.72 19.12
N GLU A 215 -19.70 -14.62 18.31
CA GLU A 215 -19.00 -15.84 17.85
C GLU A 215 -18.20 -15.61 16.57
N GLY A 216 -18.27 -14.41 15.97
CA GLY A 216 -17.61 -14.07 14.72
C GLY A 216 -18.32 -14.64 13.48
N LYS A 217 -19.60 -14.95 13.59
CA LYS A 217 -20.44 -15.30 12.44
C LYS A 217 -21.08 -14.04 11.86
N TYR A 218 -21.36 -14.05 10.56
CA TYR A 218 -22.08 -12.95 9.91
C TYR A 218 -23.45 -12.77 10.55
N ARG A 219 -23.76 -11.53 10.93
CA ARG A 219 -25.06 -11.17 11.49
C ARG A 219 -26.14 -11.25 10.42
N THR A 220 -27.15 -12.07 10.67
CA THR A 220 -28.36 -12.22 9.85
C THR A 220 -29.59 -11.58 10.49
N ASP A 221 -29.44 -11.05 11.70
CA ASP A 221 -30.46 -10.39 12.50
C ASP A 221 -30.57 -8.87 12.24
N VAL A 222 -29.70 -8.35 11.38
CA VAL A 222 -29.65 -6.92 11.03
C VAL A 222 -29.91 -6.71 9.55
N GLU A 223 -30.59 -5.62 9.24
CA GLU A 223 -30.74 -5.14 7.88
C GLU A 223 -29.59 -4.19 7.52
N TYR A 224 -28.94 -4.46 6.41
CA TYR A 224 -27.85 -3.61 5.90
C TYR A 224 -28.40 -2.59 4.91
N PRO A 225 -28.55 -1.30 5.30
CA PRO A 225 -29.13 -0.31 4.41
C PRO A 225 -28.23 -0.07 3.19
N LYS A 226 -28.84 -0.02 2.03
CA LYS A 226 -28.16 0.41 0.81
C LYS A 226 -27.61 1.83 1.00
N LYS A 227 -26.42 2.08 0.49
CA LYS A 227 -25.78 3.41 0.47
C LYS A 227 -25.47 3.82 -0.97
N PRO A 228 -26.47 4.29 -1.73
CA PRO A 228 -26.26 4.67 -3.12
C PRO A 228 -25.20 5.76 -3.25
N SER A 229 -24.34 5.60 -4.22
CA SER A 229 -23.26 6.54 -4.50
C SER A 229 -22.85 6.50 -5.97
N LYS A 230 -21.99 7.43 -6.38
CA LYS A 230 -21.40 7.41 -7.72
C LYS A 230 -20.59 6.14 -8.01
N LEU A 231 -20.19 5.41 -6.98
CA LEU A 231 -19.46 4.16 -7.12
C LEU A 231 -20.37 2.99 -7.51
N CYS A 232 -21.69 3.12 -7.41
CA CYS A 232 -22.63 2.07 -7.83
C CYS A 232 -22.47 1.70 -9.31
N GLY A 233 -22.08 2.65 -10.17
CA GLY A 233 -21.78 2.39 -11.57
C GLY A 233 -20.58 1.47 -11.83
N TRP A 234 -19.78 1.17 -10.80
CA TRP A 234 -18.63 0.28 -10.83
C TRP A 234 -18.79 -0.90 -9.86
N CYS A 235 -20.00 -1.11 -9.36
CA CYS A 235 -20.31 -2.09 -8.35
C CYS A 235 -20.74 -3.39 -9.00
N GLU A 236 -20.05 -4.48 -8.71
CA GLU A 236 -20.34 -5.81 -9.24
C GLU A 236 -21.78 -6.26 -8.92
N PHE A 237 -22.31 -5.92 -7.75
CA PHE A 237 -23.70 -6.23 -7.39
C PHE A 237 -24.72 -5.48 -8.26
N PHE A 238 -24.42 -4.24 -8.66
CA PHE A 238 -25.25 -3.48 -9.60
C PHE A 238 -25.14 -4.06 -11.01
N GLU A 239 -23.94 -4.35 -11.46
CA GLU A 239 -23.67 -4.93 -12.78
C GLU A 239 -24.34 -6.31 -12.97
N ARG A 240 -24.36 -7.12 -11.91
CA ARG A 240 -25.04 -8.42 -11.89
C ARG A 240 -26.55 -8.34 -11.66
N GLY A 241 -27.13 -7.16 -11.53
CA GLY A 241 -28.57 -6.99 -11.28
C GLY A 241 -29.03 -7.42 -9.88
N LEU A 242 -28.10 -7.64 -8.94
CA LEU A 242 -28.38 -8.00 -7.55
C LEU A 242 -28.71 -6.78 -6.67
N CYS A 243 -28.49 -5.58 -7.19
CA CYS A 243 -28.80 -4.32 -6.55
C CYS A 243 -29.27 -3.31 -7.62
N ASP A 244 -30.27 -2.52 -7.30
CA ASP A 244 -30.82 -1.48 -8.21
C ASP A 244 -30.02 -0.17 -8.23
N GLY A 245 -28.99 -0.04 -7.40
CA GLY A 245 -28.15 1.17 -7.30
C GLY A 245 -28.85 2.39 -6.72
N LYS A 246 -30.03 2.22 -6.14
CA LYS A 246 -30.90 3.27 -5.59
C LYS A 246 -31.04 3.16 -4.09
#